data_dff8036c27694123c9f31ed6df46ed71
#
_entry.id   dff8036c27694123c9f31ed6df46ed71
#
_cell.length_a   1.000
_cell.length_b   1.000
_cell.length_c   1.000
_cell.angle_alpha   90.00
_cell.angle_beta   90.00
_cell.angle_gamma   90.00
#
_symmetry.space_group_name_H-M   'P 1'
#
loop_
_entity.id
_entity.type
_entity.pdbx_description
1 polymer ?
#
loop_
_entity_poly.entity_id
_entity_poly.type
_entity_poly.pdbx_seq_one_letter_code
_entity_poly.pdbx_strand_id
1 'polypeptide(L)'
;MGNLSFLATSDGASFAYRLDGAAEKPLLALSNSIGTTLHMWDAQLPALTRHFRVLRYDARGHGASSVPPGPYTLARLGEDVLELLDALEVRRAHFLGLSLGGIVGQWLAL
;
A
#
# COMPACT_ATOMS: atom_id res chain seq x y z
N MET A 1 -4.29 -0.13 -18.22
CA MET A 1 -3.39 -0.68 -17.22
C MET A 1 -2.57 0.44 -16.61
N GLY A 2 -2.65 0.62 -15.29
CA GLY A 2 -1.91 1.67 -14.61
C GLY A 2 -0.41 1.37 -14.59
N ASN A 3 0.40 2.39 -14.67
CA ASN A 3 1.83 2.28 -14.49
C ASN A 3 2.19 2.39 -13.01
N LEU A 4 3.37 1.92 -12.64
CA LEU A 4 3.90 2.16 -11.32
C LEU A 4 4.19 3.65 -11.15
N SER A 5 3.80 4.17 -10.02
CA SER A 5 4.19 5.50 -9.56
C SER A 5 5.05 5.35 -8.31
N PHE A 6 5.77 6.38 -7.95
CA PHE A 6 6.68 6.34 -6.81
C PHE A 6 6.46 7.54 -5.91
N LEU A 7 6.52 7.30 -4.61
CA LEU A 7 6.47 8.35 -3.59
C LEU A 7 7.64 8.17 -2.63
N ALA A 8 8.22 9.30 -2.21
CA ALA A 8 9.28 9.29 -1.21
C ALA A 8 8.67 9.50 0.18
N THR A 9 9.16 8.73 1.15
CA THR A 9 8.79 8.92 2.55
C THR A 9 9.75 9.90 3.22
N SER A 10 9.40 10.34 4.43
CA SER A 10 10.18 11.32 5.18
C SER A 10 11.58 10.85 5.51
N ASP A 11 11.81 9.55 5.57
CA ASP A 11 13.12 8.96 5.85
C ASP A 11 13.93 8.66 4.58
N GLY A 12 13.48 9.12 3.42
CA GLY A 12 14.20 8.97 2.16
C GLY A 12 13.96 7.68 1.42
N ALA A 13 13.03 6.84 1.87
CA ALA A 13 12.64 5.64 1.15
C ALA A 13 11.75 5.99 -0.04
N SER A 14 11.77 5.14 -1.06
CA SER A 14 10.93 5.29 -2.26
C SER A 14 9.97 4.11 -2.34
N PHE A 15 8.68 4.39 -2.50
CA PHE A 15 7.64 3.37 -2.55
C PHE A 15 6.99 3.32 -3.92
N ALA A 16 6.97 2.13 -4.50
CA ALA A 16 6.22 1.84 -5.72
C ALA A 16 4.77 1.58 -5.37
N TYR A 17 3.85 2.20 -6.10
CA TYR A 17 2.42 2.00 -5.89
C TYR A 17 1.66 2.11 -7.19
N ARG A 18 0.41 1.63 -7.17
CA ARG A 18 -0.53 1.77 -8.28
C ARG A 18 -1.91 2.12 -7.73
N LEU A 19 -2.59 2.99 -8.46
CA LEU A 19 -3.99 3.30 -8.22
C LEU A 19 -4.80 2.82 -9.41
N ASP A 20 -5.83 2.03 -9.14
CA ASP A 20 -6.74 1.50 -10.15
C ASP A 20 -8.18 1.78 -9.73
N GLY A 21 -9.06 1.95 -10.70
CA GLY A 21 -10.46 2.23 -10.44
C GLY A 21 -10.80 3.70 -10.48
N ALA A 22 -12.10 4.00 -10.47
CA ALA A 22 -12.60 5.37 -10.62
C ALA A 22 -12.29 6.21 -9.37
N ALA A 23 -11.86 7.46 -9.60
CA ALA A 23 -11.38 8.34 -8.53
C ALA A 23 -12.46 8.71 -7.50
N GLU A 24 -13.74 8.67 -7.90
CA GLU A 24 -14.83 9.03 -6.99
C GLU A 24 -15.24 7.90 -6.05
N LYS A 25 -14.76 6.68 -6.28
CA LYS A 25 -15.11 5.54 -5.42
C LYS A 25 -14.30 5.56 -4.12
N PRO A 26 -14.83 4.93 -3.05
CA PRO A 26 -14.09 4.83 -1.80
C PRO A 26 -12.76 4.14 -2.02
N LEU A 27 -11.73 4.59 -1.31
CA LEU A 27 -10.40 4.02 -1.44
C LEU A 27 -10.25 2.77 -0.59
N LEU A 28 -9.71 1.72 -1.20
CA LEU A 28 -9.30 0.49 -0.53
C LEU A 28 -7.80 0.33 -0.69
N ALA A 29 -7.08 0.31 0.41
CA ALA A 29 -5.64 0.06 0.42
C ALA A 29 -5.41 -1.43 0.66
N LEU A 30 -4.55 -2.03 -0.16
CA LEU A 30 -4.19 -3.44 -0.05
C LEU A 30 -2.75 -3.56 0.42
N SER A 31 -2.55 -4.34 1.48
CA SER A 31 -1.22 -4.56 2.06
C SER A 31 -0.82 -6.02 1.96
N ASN A 32 0.35 -6.26 1.43
CA ASN A 32 0.81 -7.57 0.96
C ASN A 32 1.36 -8.45 2.08
N SER A 33 1.39 -9.76 1.83
CA SER A 33 2.14 -10.68 2.67
C SER A 33 3.64 -10.48 2.47
N ILE A 34 4.43 -10.92 3.45
CA ILE A 34 5.89 -10.82 3.38
C ILE A 34 6.43 -11.61 2.17
N GLY A 35 7.43 -11.07 1.50
CA GLY A 35 8.07 -11.75 0.39
C GLY A 35 7.30 -11.66 -0.92
N THR A 36 6.29 -10.79 -1.03
CA THR A 36 5.47 -10.65 -2.23
C THR A 36 5.52 -9.23 -2.77
N THR A 37 4.86 -9.01 -3.89
CA THR A 37 4.70 -7.69 -4.50
C THR A 37 3.23 -7.36 -4.64
N LEU A 38 2.94 -6.12 -5.06
CA LEU A 38 1.56 -5.67 -5.29
C LEU A 38 0.82 -6.53 -6.32
N HIS A 39 1.54 -7.28 -7.13
CA HIS A 39 0.94 -8.17 -8.14
C HIS A 39 0.24 -9.39 -7.52
N MET A 40 0.45 -9.67 -6.22
CA MET A 40 -0.30 -10.74 -5.56
C MET A 40 -1.81 -10.54 -5.62
N TRP A 41 -2.25 -9.30 -5.86
CA TRP A 41 -3.67 -8.94 -5.90
C TRP A 41 -4.25 -8.86 -7.31
N ASP A 42 -3.45 -9.14 -8.34
CA ASP A 42 -3.90 -8.95 -9.74
C ASP A 42 -5.22 -9.66 -10.03
N ALA A 43 -5.39 -10.87 -9.53
CA ALA A 43 -6.60 -11.66 -9.81
C ALA A 43 -7.86 -11.05 -9.18
N GLN A 44 -7.75 -10.35 -8.08
CA GLN A 44 -8.87 -9.74 -7.37
C GLN A 44 -9.22 -8.35 -7.89
N LEU A 45 -8.31 -7.73 -8.64
CA LEU A 45 -8.44 -6.33 -9.02
C LEU A 45 -9.71 -6.03 -9.82
N PRO A 46 -10.10 -6.84 -10.84
CA PRO A 46 -11.33 -6.54 -11.59
C PRO A 46 -12.58 -6.49 -10.72
N ALA A 47 -12.71 -7.39 -9.74
CA ALA A 47 -13.84 -7.38 -8.83
C ALA A 47 -13.81 -6.20 -7.88
N LEU A 48 -12.63 -5.88 -7.34
CA LEU A 48 -12.48 -4.80 -6.35
C LEU A 48 -12.71 -3.43 -6.99
N THR A 49 -12.25 -3.20 -8.21
CA THR A 49 -12.39 -1.90 -8.87
C THR A 49 -13.83 -1.58 -9.28
N ARG A 50 -14.73 -2.55 -9.22
CA ARG A 50 -16.17 -2.26 -9.39
C ARG A 50 -16.71 -1.39 -8.27
N HIS A 51 -16.13 -1.50 -7.08
CA HIS A 51 -16.65 -0.87 -5.87
C HIS A 51 -15.69 0.13 -5.23
N PHE A 52 -14.40 0.02 -5.54
CA PHE A 52 -13.35 0.79 -4.88
C PHE A 52 -12.37 1.39 -5.88
N ARG A 53 -11.78 2.50 -5.45
CA ARG A 53 -10.49 2.92 -5.98
C ARG A 53 -9.44 2.16 -5.16
N VAL A 54 -8.61 1.38 -5.84
CA VAL A 54 -7.71 0.43 -5.18
C VAL A 54 -6.29 0.96 -5.20
N LEU A 55 -5.70 1.13 -4.01
CA LEU A 55 -4.29 1.46 -3.83
C LEU A 55 -3.54 0.19 -3.50
N ARG A 56 -2.54 -0.14 -4.31
CA ARG A 56 -1.60 -1.22 -4.04
C ARG A 56 -0.20 -0.65 -3.95
N TYR A 57 0.62 -1.19 -3.09
CA TYR A 57 2.00 -0.74 -2.94
C TYR A 57 2.90 -1.93 -2.64
N ASP A 58 4.18 -1.79 -3.00
CA ASP A 58 5.21 -2.72 -2.56
C ASP A 58 5.73 -2.24 -1.21
N ALA A 59 5.75 -3.14 -0.23
CA ALA A 59 6.25 -2.80 1.10
C ALA A 59 7.75 -2.47 1.05
N ARG A 60 8.21 -1.76 2.04
CA ARG A 60 9.62 -1.47 2.26
C ARG A 60 10.44 -2.76 2.14
N GLY A 61 11.49 -2.74 1.33
CA GLY A 61 12.34 -3.90 1.10
C GLY A 61 11.78 -4.91 0.10
N HIS A 62 10.65 -4.64 -0.54
CA HIS A 62 9.99 -5.56 -1.46
C HIS A 62 9.79 -4.93 -2.85
N GLY A 63 9.70 -5.80 -3.86
CA GLY A 63 9.35 -5.40 -5.22
C GLY A 63 10.18 -4.23 -5.74
N ALA A 64 9.49 -3.23 -6.27
CA ALA A 64 10.13 -2.04 -6.83
C ALA A 64 10.35 -0.92 -5.82
N SER A 65 9.94 -1.11 -4.56
CA SER A 65 10.23 -0.16 -3.49
C SER A 65 11.68 -0.27 -3.06
N SER A 66 12.21 0.79 -2.44
CA SER A 66 13.60 0.79 -1.99
C SER A 66 13.82 -0.15 -0.81
N VAL A 67 15.10 -0.51 -0.59
CA VAL A 67 15.52 -1.39 0.50
C VAL A 67 16.43 -0.59 1.44
N PRO A 68 15.86 0.32 2.25
CA PRO A 68 16.67 1.08 3.19
C PRO A 68 17.21 0.18 4.30
N PRO A 69 18.24 0.63 5.04
CA PRO A 69 18.73 -0.16 6.17
C PRO A 69 17.64 -0.42 7.20
N GLY A 70 17.66 -1.63 7.80
CA GLY A 70 16.78 -1.96 8.90
C GLY A 70 17.20 -1.33 10.22
N PRO A 71 16.48 -1.63 11.28
CA PRO A 71 15.38 -2.59 11.34
C PRO A 71 14.09 -2.05 10.73
N TYR A 72 13.24 -2.96 10.25
CA TYR A 72 11.90 -2.62 9.76
C TYR A 72 10.90 -2.94 10.87
N THR A 73 10.55 -1.94 11.63
CA THR A 73 9.59 -2.10 12.73
C THR A 73 8.16 -2.08 12.21
N LEU A 74 7.24 -2.65 12.97
CA LEU A 74 5.82 -2.58 12.62
C LEU A 74 5.35 -1.14 12.57
N ALA A 75 5.80 -0.30 13.50
CA ALA A 75 5.48 1.12 13.48
C ALA A 75 5.96 1.79 12.20
N ARG A 76 7.17 1.48 11.73
CA ARG A 76 7.69 2.05 10.48
C ARG A 76 6.86 1.61 9.28
N LEU A 77 6.47 0.33 9.22
CA LEU A 77 5.64 -0.18 8.14
C LEU A 77 4.25 0.48 8.12
N GLY A 78 3.68 0.70 9.30
CA GLY A 78 2.40 1.42 9.40
C GLY A 78 2.52 2.89 9.03
N GLU A 79 3.58 3.55 9.45
CA GLU A 79 3.83 4.94 9.07
C GLU A 79 4.03 5.09 7.55
N ASP A 80 4.64 4.12 6.89
CA ASP A 80 4.76 4.12 5.43
C ASP A 80 3.39 4.23 4.77
N VAL A 81 2.40 3.47 5.26
CA VAL A 81 1.03 3.53 4.73
C VAL A 81 0.43 4.92 4.97
N LEU A 82 0.60 5.46 6.17
CA LEU A 82 0.08 6.79 6.49
C LEU A 82 0.71 7.85 5.59
N GLU A 83 2.00 7.78 5.34
CA GLU A 83 2.68 8.74 4.47
C GLU A 83 2.19 8.62 3.02
N LEU A 84 1.94 7.39 2.54
CA LEU A 84 1.36 7.20 1.20
C LEU A 84 -0.03 7.83 1.12
N LEU A 85 -0.88 7.56 2.11
CA LEU A 85 -2.24 8.10 2.13
C LEU A 85 -2.23 9.61 2.21
N ASP A 86 -1.35 10.18 3.04
CA ASP A 86 -1.23 11.64 3.18
C ASP A 86 -0.78 12.28 1.87
N ALA A 87 0.22 11.70 1.21
CA ALA A 87 0.74 12.23 -0.05
C ALA A 87 -0.32 12.17 -1.16
N LEU A 88 -1.21 11.18 -1.13
CA LEU A 88 -2.31 11.03 -2.07
C LEU A 88 -3.56 11.80 -1.64
N GLU A 89 -3.49 12.53 -0.53
CA GLU A 89 -4.59 13.33 0.02
C GLU A 89 -5.82 12.50 0.37
N VAL A 90 -5.59 11.27 0.85
CA VAL A 90 -6.64 10.36 1.25
C VAL A 90 -6.86 10.46 2.75
N ARG A 91 -8.06 10.90 3.15
CA ARG A 91 -8.42 11.06 4.57
C ARG A 91 -9.03 9.81 5.18
N ARG A 92 -9.72 9.02 4.36
CA ARG A 92 -10.43 7.83 4.81
C ARG A 92 -10.15 6.72 3.83
N ALA A 93 -9.87 5.54 4.35
CA ALA A 93 -9.61 4.38 3.52
C ALA A 93 -10.13 3.12 4.19
N HIS A 94 -10.64 2.21 3.37
CA HIS A 94 -10.78 0.81 3.77
C HIS A 94 -9.41 0.16 3.63
N PHE A 95 -9.15 -0.86 4.42
CA PHE A 95 -7.86 -1.52 4.44
C PHE A 95 -8.05 -3.03 4.44
N LEU A 96 -7.35 -3.71 3.54
CA LEU A 96 -7.34 -5.17 3.47
C LEU A 96 -5.89 -5.62 3.44
N GLY A 97 -5.51 -6.46 4.37
CA GLY A 97 -4.16 -6.99 4.45
C GLY A 97 -4.15 -8.49 4.56
N LEU A 98 -3.10 -9.11 4.03
CA LEU A 98 -2.86 -10.53 4.14
C LEU A 98 -1.57 -10.77 4.91
N SER A 99 -1.62 -11.60 5.97
CA SER A 99 -0.46 -11.95 6.80
C SER A 99 0.19 -10.68 7.35
N LEU A 100 1.43 -10.36 6.99
CA LEU A 100 2.11 -9.15 7.45
C LEU A 100 1.25 -7.90 7.20
N GLY A 101 0.63 -7.81 6.03
CA GLY A 101 -0.25 -6.69 5.71
C GLY A 101 -1.44 -6.58 6.66
N GLY A 102 -1.97 -7.72 7.10
CA GLY A 102 -3.03 -7.73 8.10
C GLY A 102 -2.57 -7.21 9.45
N ILE A 103 -1.36 -7.54 9.85
CA ILE A 103 -0.77 -7.04 11.11
C ILE A 103 -0.55 -5.53 11.01
N VAL A 104 -0.09 -5.03 9.88
CA VAL A 104 0.04 -3.59 9.64
C VAL A 104 -1.31 -2.91 9.78
N GLY A 105 -2.37 -3.51 9.23
CA GLY A 105 -3.73 -2.99 9.36
C GLY A 105 -4.20 -2.90 10.80
N GLN A 106 -3.88 -3.89 11.61
CA GLN A 106 -4.23 -3.86 13.03
C GLN A 106 -3.49 -2.72 13.75
N TRP A 107 -2.22 -2.51 13.44
CA TRP A 107 -1.47 -1.39 14.00
C TRP A 107 -2.11 -0.05 13.61
N LEU A 108 -2.50 0.09 12.34
CA LEU A 108 -3.14 1.32 11.85
C LEU A 108 -4.48 1.61 12.53
N ALA A 109 -5.21 0.56 12.92
CA ALA A 109 -6.52 0.70 13.54
C ALA A 109 -6.43 1.13 15.01
N LEU A 110 -5.28 1.00 15.63
CA LEU A 110 -5.09 1.45 17.01
C LEU A 110 -4.96 2.97 17.05
#